data_d458cbb2662f8452bedd10a80c845eab
#
_entry.id   d458cbb2662f8452bedd10a80c845eab
#
_cell.length_a   1.000
_cell.length_b   1.000
_cell.length_c   1.000
_cell.angle_alpha   90.00
_cell.angle_beta   90.00
_cell.angle_gamma   90.00
#
_symmetry.space_group_name_H-M   'P 1'
#
loop_
_entity.id
_entity.type
_entity.pdbx_description
1 polymer ?
#
loop_
_entity_poly.entity_id
_entity_poly.type
_entity_poly.pdbx_seq_one_letter_code
_entity_poly.pdbx_strand_id
1 'polypeptide(L)'
;MEVHRVVPLDRKQEGETARVPETYSKQRNLELRQKHIGPSCKVFFNKDPIKISHARGQYMYDDNGEEYLDCINNVAHVGHSHPDVVKAGSKQMEVLNTNSRFLHDNLIRYAERLTATLPEKLSVCYFVNSGSEANDLALRIARQYRGHTDIITLDHAYHGHLTSLIDISPYKFHQLGENSQKDFVHVTPSPDVYRGRYKEDHPDPASAYANEVQDIIEKAVKKGRKIAAFIAESMQSCGGQVIPPAGYFQKVSEYVHNAGGVFIADEVQVGFGRVGKHFWAFQLQGDDFVPDIVTMGKPIGNGHPMSCVVTTREIAEAFGATGMEYFNTFGGNPVSCAIGLAVLDVIEKEGLQENAIKVGNYLVKLLNEQKTKHLLIGDVRGAGLFVGVDLVKDRKRRTPATAEAQHVIYKLKEKHILLSADGPYRNILKFKPPMCFTMENAKRVVDAIDELLTEIENAAGNLANTQLCKKKEQLTDGQNKRVHKQNNNEKSEEESSREGHCHLTNGVPSDQKTVTCRDSYVVPAKRIRT
;
A
#
# COMPACT_ATOMS: atom_id res chain seq x y z
N MET A 1 1.22 -39.40 -7.69
CA MET A 1 1.32 -37.99 -7.27
C MET A 1 0.25 -37.76 -6.22
N GLU A 2 0.62 -37.83 -4.97
CA GLU A 2 -0.29 -37.56 -3.86
C GLU A 2 -0.44 -36.04 -3.75
N VAL A 3 -1.66 -35.59 -3.92
CA VAL A 3 -2.04 -34.19 -3.72
C VAL A 3 -1.97 -33.92 -2.22
N HIS A 4 -0.92 -33.28 -1.74
CA HIS A 4 -0.86 -32.77 -0.37
C HIS A 4 -1.98 -31.75 -0.18
N ARG A 5 -3.05 -32.21 0.49
CA ARG A 5 -4.12 -31.33 0.97
C ARG A 5 -3.51 -30.39 2.02
N VAL A 6 -3.65 -29.08 1.80
CA VAL A 6 -3.57 -28.10 2.89
C VAL A 6 -4.61 -28.55 3.93
N VAL A 7 -4.15 -29.10 5.03
CA VAL A 7 -5.02 -29.50 6.13
C VAL A 7 -5.46 -28.19 6.79
N PRO A 8 -6.77 -27.89 6.83
CA PRO A 8 -7.25 -26.82 7.68
C PRO A 8 -6.80 -27.16 9.10
N LEU A 9 -6.13 -26.24 9.78
CA LEU A 9 -5.78 -26.40 11.19
C LEU A 9 -7.05 -26.78 11.94
N ASP A 10 -7.11 -28.05 12.39
CA ASP A 10 -8.29 -28.64 13.00
C ASP A 10 -8.65 -27.81 14.24
N ARG A 11 -9.86 -27.25 14.26
CA ARG A 11 -10.40 -26.47 15.39
C ARG A 11 -10.45 -27.23 16.71
N LYS A 12 -10.13 -28.56 16.72
CA LYS A 12 -10.27 -29.44 17.88
C LYS A 12 -8.98 -29.69 18.67
N GLN A 13 -7.84 -29.12 18.33
CA GLN A 13 -6.69 -29.05 19.23
C GLN A 13 -6.63 -27.69 19.95
N GLU A 14 -7.69 -27.39 20.68
CA GLU A 14 -7.73 -26.30 21.65
C GLU A 14 -6.94 -26.70 22.91
N GLY A 15 -5.60 -26.68 22.81
CA GLY A 15 -4.80 -26.36 23.97
C GLY A 15 -5.10 -24.89 24.33
N GLU A 16 -5.52 -24.63 25.56
CA GLU A 16 -5.72 -23.26 26.07
C GLU A 16 -4.55 -22.38 25.63
N THR A 17 -4.80 -21.47 24.70
CA THR A 17 -3.82 -20.44 24.34
C THR A 17 -3.60 -19.62 25.59
N ALA A 18 -2.37 -19.64 26.14
CA ALA A 18 -2.00 -18.89 27.31
C ALA A 18 -2.33 -17.41 27.07
N ARG A 19 -3.48 -16.96 27.56
CA ARG A 19 -3.86 -15.54 27.53
C ARG A 19 -3.00 -14.84 28.57
N VAL A 20 -2.13 -13.94 28.13
CA VAL A 20 -1.50 -12.99 29.05
C VAL A 20 -2.62 -12.11 29.59
N PRO A 21 -2.83 -12.01 30.92
CA PRO A 21 -3.88 -11.19 31.48
C PRO A 21 -3.74 -9.73 30.99
N GLU A 22 -4.82 -9.18 30.43
CA GLU A 22 -4.85 -7.81 29.98
C GLU A 22 -4.76 -6.84 31.17
N THR A 23 -3.69 -6.07 31.24
CA THR A 23 -3.41 -5.16 32.38
C THR A 23 -4.31 -3.92 32.38
N TYR A 24 -4.67 -3.44 31.17
CA TYR A 24 -5.40 -2.18 31.02
C TYR A 24 -6.66 -2.35 30.17
N SER A 25 -7.75 -1.68 30.55
CA SER A 25 -8.90 -1.52 29.66
C SER A 25 -8.51 -0.77 28.37
N LYS A 26 -9.31 -0.92 27.31
CA LYS A 26 -9.11 -0.18 26.03
C LYS A 26 -9.00 1.33 26.28
N GLN A 27 -9.90 1.89 27.10
CA GLN A 27 -9.88 3.32 27.43
C GLN A 27 -8.59 3.72 28.13
N ARG A 28 -8.16 2.95 29.14
CA ARG A 28 -6.90 3.24 29.87
C ARG A 28 -5.68 3.10 28.97
N ASN A 29 -5.67 2.15 28.05
CA ASN A 29 -4.60 1.99 27.06
C ASN A 29 -4.49 3.24 26.16
N LEU A 30 -5.61 3.77 25.65
CA LEU A 30 -5.64 4.99 24.84
C LEU A 30 -5.13 6.23 25.58
N GLU A 31 -5.53 6.40 26.86
CA GLU A 31 -5.03 7.49 27.72
C GLU A 31 -3.51 7.42 27.91
N LEU A 32 -2.98 6.24 28.26
CA LEU A 32 -1.56 6.02 28.46
C LEU A 32 -0.79 6.17 27.14
N ARG A 33 -1.35 5.68 26.03
CA ARG A 33 -0.77 5.88 24.70
C ARG A 33 -0.66 7.35 24.34
N GLN A 34 -1.71 8.14 24.59
CA GLN A 34 -1.69 9.58 24.35
C GLN A 34 -0.63 10.30 25.21
N LYS A 35 -0.39 9.81 26.44
CA LYS A 35 0.58 10.38 27.38
C LYS A 35 2.03 10.00 27.04
N HIS A 36 2.27 8.75 26.63
CA HIS A 36 3.63 8.18 26.58
C HIS A 36 4.14 7.84 25.19
N ILE A 37 3.26 7.78 24.17
CA ILE A 37 3.65 7.47 22.79
C ILE A 37 3.55 8.74 21.94
N GLY A 38 4.55 8.95 21.10
CA GLY A 38 4.61 10.13 20.23
C GLY A 38 3.32 10.30 19.38
N PRO A 39 2.74 11.50 19.28
CA PRO A 39 1.44 11.74 18.64
C PRO A 39 1.43 11.46 17.14
N SER A 40 2.60 11.34 16.51
CA SER A 40 2.77 10.89 15.13
C SER A 40 2.57 9.38 14.93
N CYS A 41 2.68 8.57 16.00
CA CYS A 41 2.42 7.13 16.00
C CYS A 41 0.92 6.86 16.12
N LYS A 42 0.19 7.01 15.00
CA LYS A 42 -1.28 6.88 14.97
C LYS A 42 -1.73 5.44 15.01
N VAL A 43 -2.89 5.19 15.62
CA VAL A 43 -3.58 3.90 15.56
C VAL A 43 -4.35 3.77 14.25
N PHE A 44 -4.54 2.54 13.79
CA PHE A 44 -5.47 2.23 12.72
C PHE A 44 -6.93 2.34 13.25
N PHE A 45 -7.89 2.64 12.39
CA PHE A 45 -9.29 2.91 12.79
C PHE A 45 -9.41 3.96 13.91
N ASN A 46 -8.80 5.13 13.70
CA ASN A 46 -8.63 6.18 14.72
C ASN A 46 -9.93 6.66 15.40
N LYS A 47 -11.11 6.51 14.75
CA LYS A 47 -12.43 6.85 15.33
C LYS A 47 -12.89 5.83 16.39
N ASP A 48 -12.55 4.57 16.17
CA ASP A 48 -12.84 3.45 17.07
C ASP A 48 -11.75 2.38 16.92
N PRO A 49 -10.56 2.57 17.53
CA PRO A 49 -9.45 1.63 17.42
C PRO A 49 -9.79 0.30 18.10
N ILE A 50 -9.20 -0.78 17.59
CA ILE A 50 -9.34 -2.12 18.16
C ILE A 50 -8.16 -2.35 19.11
N LYS A 51 -8.43 -2.93 20.27
CA LYS A 51 -7.42 -3.45 21.17
C LYS A 51 -7.29 -4.96 20.93
N ILE A 52 -6.20 -5.37 20.29
CA ILE A 52 -5.91 -6.77 20.00
C ILE A 52 -5.20 -7.41 21.18
N SER A 53 -5.68 -8.56 21.64
CA SER A 53 -5.12 -9.34 22.74
C SER A 53 -4.23 -10.49 22.25
N HIS A 54 -4.64 -11.20 21.21
CA HIS A 54 -3.90 -12.31 20.62
C HIS A 54 -4.27 -12.48 19.14
N ALA A 55 -3.54 -13.37 18.45
CA ALA A 55 -3.81 -13.68 17.07
C ALA A 55 -3.33 -15.09 16.73
N ARG A 56 -3.97 -15.77 15.75
CA ARG A 56 -3.60 -17.10 15.27
C ARG A 56 -3.97 -17.28 13.79
N GLY A 57 -3.05 -17.80 13.00
CA GLY A 57 -3.27 -18.00 11.56
C GLY A 57 -3.63 -16.69 10.88
N GLN A 58 -4.76 -16.63 10.21
CA GLN A 58 -5.28 -15.42 9.55
C GLN A 58 -6.28 -14.63 10.40
N TYR A 59 -6.35 -14.86 11.71
CA TYR A 59 -7.30 -14.21 12.61
C TYR A 59 -6.61 -13.46 13.74
N MET A 60 -7.19 -12.31 14.10
CA MET A 60 -6.83 -11.50 15.26
C MET A 60 -8.03 -11.44 16.22
N TYR A 61 -7.78 -11.37 17.51
CA TYR A 61 -8.82 -11.35 18.54
C TYR A 61 -8.67 -10.12 19.42
N ASP A 62 -9.79 -9.44 19.69
CA ASP A 62 -9.79 -8.29 20.59
C ASP A 62 -9.82 -8.70 22.07
N ASP A 63 -9.86 -7.73 22.96
CA ASP A 63 -9.90 -7.94 24.42
C ASP A 63 -11.24 -8.50 24.93
N ASN A 64 -12.29 -8.51 24.10
CA ASN A 64 -13.56 -9.19 24.39
C ASN A 64 -13.58 -10.63 23.85
N GLY A 65 -12.58 -11.03 23.04
CA GLY A 65 -12.51 -12.33 22.40
C GLY A 65 -13.20 -12.38 21.03
N GLU A 66 -13.60 -11.23 20.48
CA GLU A 66 -14.18 -11.16 19.14
C GLU A 66 -13.12 -11.44 18.07
N GLU A 67 -13.44 -12.34 17.15
CA GLU A 67 -12.55 -12.77 16.07
C GLU A 67 -12.65 -11.86 14.86
N TYR A 68 -11.50 -11.35 14.39
CA TYR A 68 -11.36 -10.53 13.19
C TYR A 68 -10.56 -11.25 12.12
N LEU A 69 -11.12 -11.36 10.90
CA LEU A 69 -10.38 -11.85 9.73
C LEU A 69 -9.38 -10.79 9.26
N ASP A 70 -8.10 -11.16 9.23
CA ASP A 70 -7.00 -10.26 8.86
C ASP A 70 -6.71 -10.32 7.36
N CYS A 71 -7.02 -9.24 6.64
CA CYS A 71 -6.72 -9.10 5.22
C CYS A 71 -5.54 -8.15 4.93
N ILE A 72 -4.81 -7.67 5.98
CA ILE A 72 -3.83 -6.57 5.83
C ILE A 72 -2.42 -6.85 6.37
N ASN A 73 -2.25 -7.76 7.31
CA ASN A 73 -0.97 -7.90 8.03
C ASN A 73 0.00 -8.88 7.35
N ASN A 74 0.59 -8.46 6.23
CA ASN A 74 1.63 -9.23 5.54
C ASN A 74 2.93 -9.43 6.35
N VAL A 75 3.04 -8.86 7.55
CA VAL A 75 4.13 -9.17 8.49
C VAL A 75 3.95 -10.54 9.13
N ALA A 76 2.71 -11.00 9.33
CA ALA A 76 2.37 -12.35 9.80
C ALA A 76 2.28 -13.31 8.60
N HIS A 77 3.35 -13.43 7.84
CA HIS A 77 3.38 -14.02 6.53
C HIS A 77 2.84 -15.46 6.47
N VAL A 78 3.35 -16.33 7.34
CA VAL A 78 2.92 -17.75 7.43
C VAL A 78 1.75 -17.96 8.41
N GLY A 79 1.19 -16.87 8.92
CA GLY A 79 0.13 -16.85 9.92
C GLY A 79 0.60 -16.33 11.27
N HIS A 80 -0.30 -15.63 11.96
CA HIS A 80 -0.03 -15.14 13.32
C HIS A 80 0.31 -16.29 14.26
N SER A 81 1.32 -16.09 15.11
CA SER A 81 1.73 -17.01 16.19
C SER A 81 1.91 -18.45 15.70
N HIS A 82 2.50 -18.62 14.50
CA HIS A 82 2.70 -19.94 13.92
C HIS A 82 3.55 -20.84 14.86
N PRO A 83 3.08 -22.05 15.24
CA PRO A 83 3.71 -22.86 16.29
C PRO A 83 5.19 -23.20 16.01
N ASP A 84 5.53 -23.56 14.77
CA ASP A 84 6.90 -23.93 14.40
C ASP A 84 7.84 -22.73 14.49
N VAL A 85 7.37 -21.53 14.10
CA VAL A 85 8.12 -20.27 14.17
C VAL A 85 8.34 -19.86 15.63
N VAL A 86 7.29 -19.90 16.45
CA VAL A 86 7.35 -19.61 17.89
C VAL A 86 8.33 -20.55 18.59
N LYS A 87 8.21 -21.87 18.33
CA LYS A 87 9.08 -22.90 18.90
C LYS A 87 10.54 -22.71 18.53
N ALA A 88 10.83 -22.38 17.25
CA ALA A 88 12.21 -22.16 16.79
C ALA A 88 12.86 -20.97 17.51
N GLY A 89 12.13 -19.85 17.61
CA GLY A 89 12.61 -18.66 18.32
C GLY A 89 12.83 -18.89 19.81
N SER A 90 11.84 -19.49 20.50
CA SER A 90 11.93 -19.77 21.95
C SER A 90 13.08 -20.71 22.26
N LYS A 91 13.19 -21.82 21.52
CA LYS A 91 14.27 -22.80 21.73
C LYS A 91 15.66 -22.18 21.52
N GLN A 92 15.84 -21.35 20.51
CA GLN A 92 17.13 -20.69 20.29
C GLN A 92 17.41 -19.64 21.36
N MET A 93 16.39 -18.93 21.85
CA MET A 93 16.54 -17.95 22.93
C MET A 93 16.99 -18.59 24.23
N GLU A 94 16.56 -19.82 24.54
CA GLU A 94 17.00 -20.59 25.70
C GLU A 94 18.50 -20.95 25.66
N VAL A 95 19.10 -21.00 24.46
CA VAL A 95 20.49 -21.44 24.29
C VAL A 95 21.44 -20.25 24.18
N LEU A 96 21.20 -19.39 23.20
CA LEU A 96 22.06 -18.24 22.92
C LEU A 96 21.35 -17.25 21.98
N ASN A 97 21.43 -15.95 22.34
CA ASN A 97 21.22 -14.86 21.41
C ASN A 97 22.32 -13.80 21.57
N THR A 98 23.08 -13.54 20.50
CA THR A 98 24.18 -12.57 20.49
C THR A 98 24.37 -12.00 19.08
N ASN A 99 25.32 -11.07 18.93
CA ASN A 99 25.61 -10.46 17.63
C ASN A 99 26.37 -11.42 16.67
N SER A 100 26.44 -11.04 15.39
CA SER A 100 27.02 -11.82 14.31
C SER A 100 28.58 -11.85 14.28
N ARG A 101 29.26 -11.22 15.26
CA ARG A 101 30.74 -11.25 15.34
C ARG A 101 31.28 -12.59 15.86
N PHE A 102 30.43 -13.43 16.43
CA PHE A 102 30.77 -14.80 16.79
C PHE A 102 30.21 -15.78 15.76
N LEU A 103 30.97 -16.80 15.40
CA LEU A 103 30.50 -17.84 14.48
C LEU A 103 29.30 -18.57 15.07
N HIS A 104 28.25 -18.74 14.27
CA HIS A 104 27.06 -19.48 14.64
C HIS A 104 26.41 -20.10 13.40
N ASP A 105 26.09 -21.38 13.46
CA ASP A 105 25.56 -22.16 12.33
C ASP A 105 24.26 -21.61 11.74
N ASN A 106 23.35 -21.10 12.58
CA ASN A 106 22.05 -20.60 12.11
C ASN A 106 22.22 -19.45 11.11
N LEU A 107 23.21 -18.58 11.31
CA LEU A 107 23.45 -17.47 10.38
C LEU A 107 23.84 -17.98 8.99
N ILE A 108 24.78 -18.93 8.94
CA ILE A 108 25.28 -19.47 7.66
C ILE A 108 24.21 -20.33 6.99
N ARG A 109 23.57 -21.24 7.72
CA ARG A 109 22.46 -22.06 7.20
C ARG A 109 21.31 -21.23 6.65
N TYR A 110 20.98 -20.12 7.35
CA TYR A 110 19.94 -19.23 6.86
C TYR A 110 20.36 -18.47 5.60
N ALA A 111 21.59 -17.93 5.56
CA ALA A 111 22.11 -17.26 4.39
C ALA A 111 22.14 -18.20 3.16
N GLU A 112 22.60 -19.45 3.35
CA GLU A 112 22.61 -20.49 2.31
C GLU A 112 21.20 -20.80 1.79
N ARG A 113 20.25 -21.06 2.70
CA ARG A 113 18.86 -21.35 2.35
C ARG A 113 18.17 -20.17 1.66
N LEU A 114 18.43 -18.95 2.11
CA LEU A 114 17.85 -17.74 1.54
C LEU A 114 18.38 -17.46 0.14
N THR A 115 19.70 -17.53 -0.06
CA THR A 115 20.31 -17.29 -1.38
C THR A 115 19.94 -18.38 -2.39
N ALA A 116 19.70 -19.62 -1.95
CA ALA A 116 19.20 -20.70 -2.81
C ALA A 116 17.81 -20.41 -3.43
N THR A 117 17.04 -19.47 -2.88
CA THR A 117 15.76 -19.02 -3.46
C THR A 117 15.91 -17.92 -4.51
N LEU A 118 17.09 -17.38 -4.68
CA LEU A 118 17.43 -16.26 -5.57
C LEU A 118 18.23 -16.74 -6.80
N PRO A 119 18.28 -15.96 -7.88
CA PRO A 119 19.23 -16.21 -8.96
C PRO A 119 20.69 -16.27 -8.46
N GLU A 120 21.50 -17.16 -9.02
CA GLU A 120 22.85 -17.52 -8.55
C GLU A 120 23.78 -16.31 -8.29
N LYS A 121 23.69 -15.27 -9.11
CA LYS A 121 24.53 -14.07 -8.93
C LYS A 121 24.23 -13.28 -7.65
N LEU A 122 23.03 -13.44 -7.06
CA LEU A 122 22.59 -12.80 -5.81
C LEU A 122 22.96 -13.70 -4.61
N SER A 123 24.22 -13.68 -4.20
CA SER A 123 24.81 -14.68 -3.31
C SER A 123 25.34 -14.13 -1.98
N VAL A 124 25.31 -12.82 -1.75
CA VAL A 124 25.87 -12.20 -0.53
C VAL A 124 24.81 -11.49 0.29
N CYS A 125 24.63 -11.91 1.54
CA CYS A 125 23.64 -11.39 2.47
C CYS A 125 24.23 -10.38 3.46
N TYR A 126 23.45 -9.31 3.75
CA TYR A 126 23.65 -8.43 4.89
C TYR A 126 22.34 -8.42 5.70
N PHE A 127 22.37 -9.02 6.89
CA PHE A 127 21.18 -9.07 7.76
C PHE A 127 21.05 -7.80 8.58
N VAL A 128 19.82 -7.31 8.68
CA VAL A 128 19.39 -6.12 9.41
C VAL A 128 18.04 -6.41 10.09
N ASN A 129 17.35 -5.39 10.66
CA ASN A 129 16.18 -5.66 11.50
C ASN A 129 14.86 -5.08 10.95
N SER A 130 14.92 -4.24 9.94
CA SER A 130 13.74 -3.64 9.32
C SER A 130 13.95 -3.39 7.83
N GLY A 131 12.86 -3.34 7.06
CA GLY A 131 12.91 -2.97 5.65
C GLY A 131 13.49 -1.56 5.44
N SER A 132 13.33 -0.67 6.42
CA SER A 132 13.97 0.66 6.40
C SER A 132 15.47 0.56 6.49
N GLU A 133 16.02 -0.26 7.40
CA GLU A 133 17.47 -0.50 7.46
C GLU A 133 17.99 -1.16 6.18
N ALA A 134 17.24 -2.13 5.63
CA ALA A 134 17.62 -2.83 4.41
C ALA A 134 17.72 -1.86 3.21
N ASN A 135 16.72 -1.01 3.01
CA ASN A 135 16.74 -0.05 1.90
C ASN A 135 17.81 1.05 2.11
N ASP A 136 18.02 1.51 3.33
CA ASP A 136 19.10 2.47 3.62
C ASP A 136 20.49 1.88 3.33
N LEU A 137 20.72 0.64 3.76
CA LEU A 137 21.95 -0.08 3.47
C LEU A 137 22.14 -0.32 1.96
N ALA A 138 21.08 -0.69 1.25
CA ALA A 138 21.11 -0.87 -0.21
C ALA A 138 21.51 0.41 -0.95
N LEU A 139 20.97 1.56 -0.54
CA LEU A 139 21.37 2.87 -1.08
C LEU A 139 22.84 3.19 -0.78
N ARG A 140 23.29 2.89 0.44
CA ARG A 140 24.69 3.08 0.83
C ARG A 140 25.62 2.21 -0.02
N ILE A 141 25.30 0.93 -0.18
CA ILE A 141 26.07 -0.02 -1.01
C ILE A 141 26.13 0.50 -2.45
N ALA A 142 24.98 0.86 -3.05
CA ALA A 142 24.90 1.35 -4.41
C ALA A 142 25.73 2.63 -4.64
N ARG A 143 25.58 3.62 -3.75
CA ARG A 143 26.33 4.88 -3.81
C ARG A 143 27.81 4.68 -3.68
N GLN A 144 28.24 3.80 -2.79
CA GLN A 144 29.65 3.51 -2.56
C GLN A 144 30.26 2.72 -3.73
N TYR A 145 29.54 1.72 -4.25
CA TYR A 145 29.96 0.94 -5.41
C TYR A 145 30.14 1.81 -6.66
N ARG A 146 29.23 2.74 -6.90
CA ARG A 146 29.26 3.60 -8.11
C ARG A 146 30.03 4.92 -7.92
N GLY A 147 30.30 5.34 -6.68
CA GLY A 147 30.88 6.67 -6.41
C GLY A 147 29.94 7.84 -6.77
N HIS A 148 28.64 7.58 -6.87
CA HIS A 148 27.59 8.54 -7.25
C HIS A 148 26.52 8.66 -6.17
N THR A 149 25.67 9.70 -6.21
CA THR A 149 24.68 9.97 -5.16
C THR A 149 23.24 9.92 -5.63
N ASP A 150 23.00 10.14 -6.92
CA ASP A 150 21.65 10.35 -7.44
C ASP A 150 20.84 9.07 -7.53
N ILE A 151 19.59 9.16 -7.11
CA ILE A 151 18.66 8.04 -7.07
C ILE A 151 17.45 8.34 -7.95
N ILE A 152 17.05 7.38 -8.76
CA ILE A 152 15.76 7.40 -9.47
C ILE A 152 14.78 6.52 -8.69
N THR A 153 13.58 7.02 -8.46
CA THR A 153 12.48 6.32 -7.78
C THR A 153 11.15 6.51 -8.51
N LEU A 154 10.20 5.60 -8.32
CA LEU A 154 8.86 5.71 -8.88
C LEU A 154 8.02 6.72 -8.10
N ASP A 155 7.17 7.47 -8.80
CA ASP A 155 6.15 8.27 -8.11
C ASP A 155 5.26 7.37 -7.24
N HIS A 156 4.81 7.90 -6.11
CA HIS A 156 4.04 7.17 -5.07
C HIS A 156 4.79 6.01 -4.39
N ALA A 157 6.08 5.80 -4.64
CA ALA A 157 6.87 4.78 -3.97
C ALA A 157 7.05 5.05 -2.47
N TYR A 158 7.19 3.95 -1.71
CA TYR A 158 7.49 3.98 -0.29
C TYR A 158 8.55 2.94 0.07
N HIS A 159 9.72 3.39 0.51
CA HIS A 159 10.86 2.53 0.81
C HIS A 159 11.26 2.50 2.30
N GLY A 160 10.53 3.19 3.16
CA GLY A 160 10.79 3.19 4.60
C GLY A 160 10.66 4.55 5.26
N HIS A 161 11.07 4.62 6.53
CA HIS A 161 10.83 5.79 7.38
C HIS A 161 12.10 6.33 8.08
N LEU A 162 13.30 5.96 7.60
CA LEU A 162 14.54 6.67 7.93
C LEU A 162 14.63 7.96 7.13
N THR A 163 15.42 8.93 7.58
CA THR A 163 15.58 10.22 6.90
C THR A 163 15.98 10.04 5.44
N SER A 164 16.97 9.19 5.14
CA SER A 164 17.41 8.85 3.80
C SER A 164 16.31 8.28 2.91
N LEU A 165 15.37 7.55 3.50
CA LEU A 165 14.28 6.88 2.77
C LEU A 165 13.05 7.78 2.61
N ILE A 166 12.80 8.68 3.54
CA ILE A 166 11.79 9.74 3.37
C ILE A 166 12.18 10.60 2.16
N ASP A 167 13.46 10.93 2.02
CA ASP A 167 13.99 11.72 0.91
C ASP A 167 13.74 11.09 -0.47
N ILE A 168 13.69 9.75 -0.57
CA ILE A 168 13.48 8.99 -1.82
C ILE A 168 12.09 8.36 -1.95
N SER A 169 11.17 8.63 -1.02
CA SER A 169 9.82 8.09 -1.02
C SER A 169 8.79 9.19 -1.34
N PRO A 170 8.37 9.37 -2.61
CA PRO A 170 7.38 10.38 -2.98
C PRO A 170 6.09 10.27 -2.17
N TYR A 171 5.64 9.06 -1.84
CA TYR A 171 4.52 8.82 -0.93
C TYR A 171 4.65 9.55 0.41
N LYS A 172 5.87 9.87 0.86
CA LYS A 172 6.15 10.58 2.11
C LYS A 172 6.51 12.04 1.91
N PHE A 173 7.47 12.34 1.05
CA PHE A 173 7.95 13.72 0.96
C PHE A 173 6.92 14.66 0.31
N HIS A 174 6.01 14.18 -0.55
CA HIS A 174 4.90 14.99 -1.04
C HIS A 174 3.97 15.49 0.09
N GLN A 175 3.97 14.82 1.26
CA GLN A 175 3.22 15.27 2.43
C GLN A 175 3.93 16.38 3.23
N LEU A 176 5.20 16.68 2.93
CA LEU A 176 6.01 17.69 3.62
C LEU A 176 5.96 19.06 2.93
N GLY A 177 5.33 19.19 1.75
CA GLY A 177 5.18 20.43 0.99
C GLY A 177 5.90 20.41 -0.36
N GLU A 178 5.69 21.47 -1.14
CA GLU A 178 6.08 21.54 -2.55
C GLU A 178 7.60 21.45 -2.82
N ASN A 179 8.45 21.85 -1.88
CA ASN A 179 9.92 21.88 -2.04
C ASN A 179 10.64 20.77 -1.23
N SER A 180 9.96 19.66 -0.94
CA SER A 180 10.52 18.59 -0.10
C SER A 180 11.39 17.61 -0.87
N GLN A 181 11.28 17.52 -2.20
CA GLN A 181 12.12 16.68 -3.03
C GLN A 181 13.56 17.19 -3.04
N LYS A 182 14.51 16.27 -2.81
CA LYS A 182 15.95 16.58 -2.86
C LYS A 182 16.43 16.62 -4.31
N ASP A 183 17.46 17.41 -4.57
CA ASP A 183 18.05 17.59 -5.91
C ASP A 183 18.75 16.35 -6.48
N PHE A 184 19.17 15.44 -5.60
CA PHE A 184 19.73 14.14 -5.97
C PHE A 184 18.67 13.03 -6.17
N VAL A 185 17.38 13.36 -6.05
CA VAL A 185 16.28 12.41 -6.22
C VAL A 185 15.49 12.74 -7.48
N HIS A 186 15.43 11.78 -8.38
CA HIS A 186 14.69 11.89 -9.62
C HIS A 186 13.44 11.01 -9.56
N VAL A 187 12.27 11.61 -9.72
CA VAL A 187 10.99 10.88 -9.69
C VAL A 187 10.53 10.61 -11.10
N THR A 188 10.31 9.34 -11.42
CA THR A 188 9.69 8.90 -12.68
C THR A 188 8.23 8.51 -12.46
N PRO A 189 7.36 8.63 -13.46
CA PRO A 189 5.96 8.21 -13.32
C PRO A 189 5.83 6.75 -12.87
N SER A 190 4.90 6.48 -11.95
CA SER A 190 4.51 5.10 -11.62
C SER A 190 3.99 4.38 -12.86
N PRO A 191 4.42 3.14 -13.16
CA PRO A 191 3.99 2.38 -14.33
C PRO A 191 2.57 1.79 -14.16
N ASP A 192 1.63 2.63 -13.76
CA ASP A 192 0.22 2.30 -13.56
C ASP A 192 -0.54 2.38 -14.89
N VAL A 193 -0.85 1.23 -15.47
CA VAL A 193 -1.60 1.13 -16.73
C VAL A 193 -3.09 1.44 -16.57
N TYR A 194 -3.60 1.53 -15.35
CA TYR A 194 -4.99 1.93 -15.14
C TYR A 194 -5.15 3.45 -14.96
N ARG A 195 -4.39 4.09 -14.04
CA ARG A 195 -4.51 5.53 -13.74
C ARG A 195 -3.42 6.40 -14.36
N GLY A 196 -2.32 5.80 -14.73
CA GLY A 196 -1.13 6.52 -15.15
C GLY A 196 -1.22 7.13 -16.54
N ARG A 197 -0.06 7.58 -17.04
CA ARG A 197 0.08 8.28 -18.32
C ARG A 197 -0.18 7.37 -19.52
N TYR A 198 0.36 6.16 -19.49
CA TYR A 198 0.23 5.15 -20.54
C TYR A 198 -0.67 4.04 -20.02
N LYS A 199 -1.90 4.00 -20.54
CA LYS A 199 -2.96 3.13 -20.05
C LYS A 199 -2.96 1.78 -20.75
N GLU A 200 -3.94 0.93 -20.38
CA GLU A 200 -4.12 -0.42 -20.92
C GLU A 200 -4.36 -0.46 -22.44
N ASP A 201 -4.77 0.64 -23.05
CA ASP A 201 -4.98 0.80 -24.50
C ASP A 201 -3.71 1.27 -25.24
N HIS A 202 -2.62 1.58 -24.54
CA HIS A 202 -1.34 1.93 -25.16
C HIS A 202 -0.70 0.69 -25.79
N PRO A 203 -0.16 0.76 -27.02
CA PRO A 203 0.40 -0.41 -27.72
C PRO A 203 1.56 -1.09 -26.97
N ASP A 204 2.43 -0.31 -26.32
CA ASP A 204 3.55 -0.80 -25.51
C ASP A 204 3.76 0.12 -24.29
N PRO A 205 2.99 -0.10 -23.21
CA PRO A 205 3.13 0.73 -22.00
C PRO A 205 4.46 0.47 -21.28
N ALA A 206 5.05 -0.73 -21.39
CA ALA A 206 6.33 -1.05 -20.77
C ALA A 206 7.45 -0.16 -21.30
N SER A 207 7.62 -0.10 -22.63
CA SER A 207 8.62 0.77 -23.26
C SER A 207 8.32 2.25 -23.02
N ALA A 208 7.06 2.65 -23.10
CA ALA A 208 6.69 4.05 -22.89
C ALA A 208 7.06 4.54 -21.48
N TYR A 209 6.78 3.76 -20.45
CA TYR A 209 7.21 4.09 -19.08
C TYR A 209 8.73 3.97 -18.87
N ALA A 210 9.40 3.01 -19.50
CA ALA A 210 10.86 2.88 -19.41
C ALA A 210 11.56 4.08 -20.05
N ASN A 211 11.06 4.59 -21.16
CA ASN A 211 11.60 5.78 -21.81
C ASN A 211 11.52 7.04 -20.95
N GLU A 212 10.53 7.17 -20.05
CA GLU A 212 10.52 8.25 -19.06
C GLU A 212 11.73 8.19 -18.13
N VAL A 213 12.20 6.98 -17.78
CA VAL A 213 13.42 6.80 -16.99
C VAL A 213 14.65 7.19 -17.81
N GLN A 214 14.71 6.80 -19.07
CA GLN A 214 15.79 7.19 -19.99
C GLN A 214 15.87 8.71 -20.12
N ASP A 215 14.75 9.39 -20.33
CA ASP A 215 14.68 10.86 -20.42
C ASP A 215 15.20 11.54 -19.14
N ILE A 216 14.89 10.97 -17.98
CA ILE A 216 15.37 11.47 -16.68
C ILE A 216 16.89 11.31 -16.59
N ILE A 217 17.42 10.15 -16.96
CA ILE A 217 18.86 9.89 -17.00
C ILE A 217 19.57 10.90 -17.92
N GLU A 218 19.08 11.09 -19.14
CA GLU A 218 19.66 12.06 -20.08
C GLU A 218 19.66 13.49 -19.54
N LYS A 219 18.56 13.92 -18.91
CA LYS A 219 18.45 15.24 -18.28
C LYS A 219 19.41 15.41 -17.11
N ALA A 220 19.61 14.35 -16.30
CA ALA A 220 20.57 14.35 -15.20
C ALA A 220 22.00 14.44 -15.72
N VAL A 221 22.37 13.61 -16.71
CA VAL A 221 23.70 13.60 -17.33
C VAL A 221 24.04 14.95 -17.99
N LYS A 222 23.09 15.58 -18.71
CA LYS A 222 23.25 16.93 -19.28
C LYS A 222 23.56 18.00 -18.22
N LYS A 223 23.14 17.78 -16.97
CA LYS A 223 23.44 18.64 -15.80
C LYS A 223 24.73 18.23 -15.08
N GLY A 224 25.52 17.30 -15.61
CA GLY A 224 26.74 16.79 -14.99
C GLY A 224 26.49 15.85 -13.80
N ARG A 225 25.26 15.37 -13.61
CA ARG A 225 24.90 14.43 -12.54
C ARG A 225 25.09 12.99 -13.00
N LYS A 226 25.32 12.10 -12.06
CA LYS A 226 25.54 10.68 -12.33
C LYS A 226 24.65 9.83 -11.44
N ILE A 227 23.94 8.89 -12.04
CA ILE A 227 22.98 8.02 -11.34
C ILE A 227 23.74 6.92 -10.57
N ALA A 228 23.45 6.78 -9.28
CA ALA A 228 23.91 5.68 -8.45
C ALA A 228 23.01 4.46 -8.55
N ALA A 229 21.69 4.67 -8.47
CA ALA A 229 20.72 3.59 -8.53
C ALA A 229 19.33 4.04 -9.02
N PHE A 230 18.60 3.06 -9.55
CA PHE A 230 17.15 3.04 -9.62
C PHE A 230 16.64 2.11 -8.52
N ILE A 231 15.66 2.55 -7.74
CA ILE A 231 15.00 1.73 -6.71
C ILE A 231 13.50 1.67 -6.94
N ALA A 232 12.93 0.47 -6.90
CA ALA A 232 11.50 0.26 -7.02
C ALA A 232 10.99 -0.90 -6.17
N GLU A 233 9.80 -0.75 -5.61
CA GLU A 233 9.00 -1.89 -5.13
C GLU A 233 8.67 -2.75 -6.36
N SER A 234 8.92 -4.08 -6.31
CA SER A 234 8.62 -4.98 -7.44
C SER A 234 7.15 -4.99 -7.84
N MET A 235 6.28 -4.71 -6.89
CA MET A 235 4.90 -4.26 -7.06
C MET A 235 4.64 -3.14 -6.05
N GLN A 236 4.20 -1.96 -6.51
CA GLN A 236 3.97 -0.85 -5.58
C GLN A 236 2.79 -1.12 -4.66
N SER A 237 3.03 -1.10 -3.35
CA SER A 237 1.99 -1.31 -2.35
C SER A 237 1.27 0.00 -1.99
N CYS A 238 2.01 0.98 -1.47
CA CYS A 238 1.43 2.28 -1.09
C CYS A 238 0.93 3.09 -2.29
N GLY A 239 1.52 2.88 -3.46
CA GLY A 239 1.07 3.44 -4.73
C GLY A 239 -0.27 2.87 -5.23
N GLY A 240 -0.80 1.79 -4.62
CA GLY A 240 -2.13 1.25 -4.94
C GLY A 240 -2.12 -0.11 -5.64
N GLN A 241 -1.28 -1.04 -5.21
CA GLN A 241 -1.14 -2.40 -5.76
C GLN A 241 -0.82 -2.37 -7.27
N VAL A 242 0.08 -1.46 -7.68
CA VAL A 242 0.47 -1.34 -9.08
C VAL A 242 1.42 -2.46 -9.46
N ILE A 243 1.08 -3.17 -10.54
CA ILE A 243 1.93 -4.18 -11.16
C ILE A 243 2.58 -3.52 -12.39
N PRO A 244 3.90 -3.34 -12.41
CA PRO A 244 4.57 -2.83 -13.60
C PRO A 244 4.32 -3.72 -14.82
N PRO A 245 4.07 -3.17 -16.01
CA PRO A 245 3.87 -3.97 -17.22
C PRO A 245 5.10 -4.83 -17.51
N ALA A 246 4.87 -6.04 -18.05
CA ALA A 246 5.95 -7.00 -18.33
C ALA A 246 7.03 -6.39 -19.23
N GLY A 247 8.30 -6.61 -18.87
CA GLY A 247 9.46 -6.06 -19.57
C GLY A 247 9.86 -4.64 -19.19
N TYR A 248 9.08 -3.96 -18.32
CA TYR A 248 9.42 -2.61 -17.86
C TYR A 248 10.75 -2.57 -17.11
N PHE A 249 10.93 -3.41 -16.08
CA PHE A 249 12.16 -3.42 -15.30
C PHE A 249 13.39 -3.90 -16.08
N GLN A 250 13.20 -4.79 -17.05
CA GLN A 250 14.30 -5.20 -17.93
C GLN A 250 14.87 -4.01 -18.69
N LYS A 251 13.99 -3.19 -19.33
CA LYS A 251 14.41 -1.99 -20.06
C LYS A 251 14.99 -0.92 -19.14
N VAL A 252 14.36 -0.68 -17.98
CA VAL A 252 14.87 0.28 -16.99
C VAL A 252 16.24 -0.13 -16.50
N SER A 253 16.46 -1.41 -16.20
CA SER A 253 17.76 -1.94 -15.76
C SER A 253 18.83 -1.70 -16.81
N GLU A 254 18.53 -1.96 -18.10
CA GLU A 254 19.45 -1.67 -19.20
C GLU A 254 19.84 -0.18 -19.26
N TYR A 255 18.87 0.74 -19.17
CA TYR A 255 19.14 2.18 -19.20
C TYR A 255 19.95 2.64 -17.99
N VAL A 256 19.65 2.12 -16.80
CA VAL A 256 20.35 2.43 -15.56
C VAL A 256 21.79 1.90 -15.58
N HIS A 257 22.02 0.68 -16.07
CA HIS A 257 23.36 0.10 -16.24
C HIS A 257 24.18 0.89 -17.25
N ASN A 258 23.61 1.26 -18.39
CA ASN A 258 24.26 2.08 -19.40
C ASN A 258 24.66 3.47 -18.87
N ALA A 259 23.92 4.01 -17.90
CA ALA A 259 24.25 5.24 -17.19
C ALA A 259 25.24 5.05 -16.04
N GLY A 260 25.69 3.81 -15.78
CA GLY A 260 26.62 3.48 -14.72
C GLY A 260 25.98 3.31 -13.34
N GLY A 261 24.67 3.18 -13.25
CA GLY A 261 23.94 2.91 -12.00
C GLY A 261 23.73 1.41 -11.73
N VAL A 262 22.99 1.10 -10.66
CA VAL A 262 22.52 -0.26 -10.31
C VAL A 262 21.03 -0.29 -10.09
N PHE A 263 20.40 -1.47 -10.23
CA PHE A 263 18.99 -1.69 -9.99
C PHE A 263 18.75 -2.32 -8.61
N ILE A 264 17.94 -1.65 -7.75
CA ILE A 264 17.55 -2.14 -6.44
C ILE A 264 16.08 -2.56 -6.50
N ALA A 265 15.79 -3.85 -6.27
CA ALA A 265 14.44 -4.38 -6.14
C ALA A 265 14.03 -4.41 -4.66
N ASP A 266 13.01 -3.63 -4.30
CA ASP A 266 12.40 -3.63 -2.97
C ASP A 266 11.31 -4.72 -2.88
N GLU A 267 11.66 -5.85 -2.27
CA GLU A 267 10.80 -7.01 -2.03
C GLU A 267 10.21 -7.04 -0.61
N VAL A 268 10.35 -5.96 0.14
CA VAL A 268 9.92 -5.88 1.56
C VAL A 268 8.44 -6.23 1.76
N GLN A 269 7.58 -6.04 0.76
CA GLN A 269 6.16 -6.32 0.85
C GLN A 269 5.68 -7.54 0.06
N VAL A 270 6.39 -7.94 -0.98
CA VAL A 270 5.89 -8.84 -2.02
C VAL A 270 6.70 -10.12 -2.22
N GLY A 271 7.87 -10.23 -1.58
CA GLY A 271 8.70 -11.42 -1.61
C GLY A 271 8.11 -12.61 -0.83
N PHE A 272 8.88 -13.69 -0.78
CA PHE A 272 8.56 -14.93 -0.05
C PHE A 272 7.30 -15.64 -0.56
N GLY A 273 7.14 -15.75 -1.88
CA GLY A 273 6.07 -16.53 -2.49
C GLY A 273 4.69 -15.84 -2.52
N ARG A 274 4.58 -14.58 -2.02
CA ARG A 274 3.29 -13.87 -1.95
C ARG A 274 2.59 -13.71 -3.28
N VAL A 275 3.35 -13.51 -4.37
CA VAL A 275 2.80 -13.38 -5.72
C VAL A 275 2.40 -14.72 -6.36
N GLY A 276 2.65 -15.82 -5.67
CA GLY A 276 2.28 -17.18 -6.08
C GLY A 276 3.19 -17.75 -7.16
N LYS A 277 3.17 -17.19 -8.37
CA LYS A 277 3.93 -17.71 -9.53
C LYS A 277 5.43 -17.83 -9.25
N HIS A 278 6.00 -16.86 -8.54
CA HIS A 278 7.43 -16.78 -8.22
C HIS A 278 7.64 -16.58 -6.72
N PHE A 279 8.80 -16.97 -6.21
CA PHE A 279 9.18 -16.71 -4.82
C PHE A 279 9.48 -15.22 -4.60
N TRP A 280 10.05 -14.53 -5.61
CA TRP A 280 10.35 -13.10 -5.63
C TRP A 280 9.53 -12.40 -6.70
N ALA A 281 8.91 -11.27 -6.36
CA ALA A 281 8.00 -10.57 -7.26
C ALA A 281 8.72 -9.91 -8.45
N PHE A 282 10.00 -9.57 -8.36
CA PHE A 282 10.76 -9.06 -9.50
C PHE A 282 10.78 -10.03 -10.69
N GLN A 283 10.66 -11.35 -10.44
CA GLN A 283 10.62 -12.39 -11.47
C GLN A 283 9.33 -12.31 -12.34
N LEU A 284 8.31 -11.54 -11.92
CA LEU A 284 7.15 -11.25 -12.78
C LEU A 284 7.52 -10.45 -14.03
N GLN A 285 8.69 -9.82 -14.05
CA GLN A 285 9.19 -9.06 -15.18
C GLN A 285 9.90 -9.91 -16.25
N GLY A 286 10.08 -11.19 -15.98
CA GLY A 286 10.73 -12.19 -16.83
C GLY A 286 11.76 -13.01 -16.06
N ASP A 287 11.93 -14.26 -16.44
CA ASP A 287 12.82 -15.20 -15.76
C ASP A 287 14.30 -14.78 -15.88
N ASP A 288 14.65 -14.03 -16.93
CA ASP A 288 16.00 -13.52 -17.19
C ASP A 288 16.30 -12.20 -16.47
N PHE A 289 15.29 -11.56 -15.86
CA PHE A 289 15.49 -10.31 -15.12
C PHE A 289 16.05 -10.59 -13.74
N VAL A 290 17.23 -10.07 -13.45
CA VAL A 290 17.88 -10.18 -12.15
C VAL A 290 18.40 -8.81 -11.71
N PRO A 291 17.86 -8.23 -10.62
CA PRO A 291 18.36 -6.97 -10.07
C PRO A 291 19.79 -7.12 -9.51
N ASP A 292 20.47 -6.01 -9.25
CA ASP A 292 21.81 -6.00 -8.65
C ASP A 292 21.75 -6.13 -7.12
N ILE A 293 20.71 -5.56 -6.52
CA ILE A 293 20.46 -5.57 -5.07
C ILE A 293 18.99 -5.89 -4.83
N VAL A 294 18.72 -6.79 -3.90
CA VAL A 294 17.37 -7.11 -3.42
C VAL A 294 17.27 -6.78 -1.94
N THR A 295 16.25 -6.05 -1.55
CA THR A 295 15.93 -5.79 -0.14
C THR A 295 14.68 -6.55 0.27
N MET A 296 14.65 -7.07 1.49
CA MET A 296 13.54 -7.85 2.01
C MET A 296 13.29 -7.54 3.48
N GLY A 297 12.05 -7.76 3.89
CA GLY A 297 11.61 -7.48 5.27
C GLY A 297 10.27 -8.17 5.54
N LYS A 298 9.46 -7.62 6.42
CA LYS A 298 8.11 -8.10 6.80
C LYS A 298 7.94 -9.64 6.81
N PRO A 299 7.78 -10.33 5.65
CA PRO A 299 7.61 -11.78 5.58
C PRO A 299 8.72 -12.58 6.25
N ILE A 300 9.95 -12.13 6.10
CA ILE A 300 11.18 -12.85 6.47
C ILE A 300 11.21 -13.33 7.94
N GLY A 301 10.61 -12.57 8.86
CA GLY A 301 10.60 -12.85 10.29
C GLY A 301 9.22 -13.25 10.84
N ASN A 302 8.17 -13.30 10.00
CA ASN A 302 6.80 -13.56 10.43
C ASN A 302 6.36 -12.75 11.67
N GLY A 303 6.61 -11.45 11.66
CA GLY A 303 6.34 -10.52 12.77
C GLY A 303 7.53 -10.27 13.70
N HIS A 304 8.56 -11.12 13.67
CA HIS A 304 9.83 -10.83 14.35
C HIS A 304 10.66 -9.81 13.56
N PRO A 305 11.31 -8.82 14.24
CA PRO A 305 12.15 -7.81 13.59
C PRO A 305 13.35 -8.44 12.88
N MET A 306 13.28 -8.58 11.57
CA MET A 306 14.32 -9.13 10.72
C MET A 306 14.17 -8.60 9.29
N SER A 307 15.30 -8.37 8.64
CA SER A 307 15.40 -7.97 7.23
C SER A 307 16.75 -8.37 6.66
N CYS A 308 16.89 -8.29 5.34
CA CYS A 308 18.14 -8.61 4.68
C CYS A 308 18.30 -7.80 3.39
N VAL A 309 19.53 -7.49 3.05
CA VAL A 309 19.97 -7.04 1.74
C VAL A 309 20.73 -8.19 1.09
N VAL A 310 20.40 -8.55 -0.13
CA VAL A 310 21.17 -9.52 -0.92
C VAL A 310 21.70 -8.83 -2.17
N THR A 311 22.97 -9.08 -2.49
CA THR A 311 23.61 -8.48 -3.64
C THR A 311 24.61 -9.45 -4.29
N THR A 312 25.22 -9.02 -5.39
CA THR A 312 26.25 -9.79 -6.07
C THR A 312 27.58 -9.76 -5.30
N ARG A 313 28.43 -10.75 -5.53
CA ARG A 313 29.76 -10.81 -4.92
C ARG A 313 30.62 -9.60 -5.29
N GLU A 314 30.58 -9.17 -6.53
CA GLU A 314 31.32 -8.00 -7.02
C GLU A 314 30.96 -6.73 -6.23
N ILE A 315 29.65 -6.46 -6.07
CA ILE A 315 29.17 -5.27 -5.34
C ILE A 315 29.55 -5.37 -3.86
N ALA A 316 29.43 -6.56 -3.26
CA ALA A 316 29.78 -6.78 -1.87
C ALA A 316 31.29 -6.62 -1.61
N GLU A 317 32.16 -7.10 -2.49
CA GLU A 317 33.60 -6.93 -2.40
C GLU A 317 34.00 -5.46 -2.55
N ALA A 318 33.41 -4.74 -3.50
CA ALA A 318 33.63 -3.30 -3.65
C ALA A 318 33.19 -2.50 -2.42
N PHE A 319 32.10 -2.90 -1.77
CA PHE A 319 31.65 -2.30 -0.51
C PHE A 319 32.62 -2.57 0.63
N GLY A 320 33.16 -3.81 0.71
CA GLY A 320 34.19 -4.20 1.71
C GLY A 320 35.55 -3.56 1.48
N ALA A 321 35.92 -3.27 0.22
CA ALA A 321 37.23 -2.72 -0.15
C ALA A 321 37.54 -1.34 0.46
N THR A 322 36.55 -0.63 0.97
CA THR A 322 36.73 0.65 1.69
C THR A 322 37.43 0.49 3.04
N GLY A 323 37.52 -0.74 3.56
CA GLY A 323 38.09 -1.03 4.89
C GLY A 323 37.19 -0.66 6.07
N MET A 324 36.00 -0.06 5.81
CA MET A 324 35.04 0.23 6.87
C MET A 324 34.24 -1.03 7.18
N GLU A 325 34.33 -1.55 8.41
CA GLU A 325 33.51 -2.64 8.89
C GLU A 325 32.03 -2.25 8.82
N TYR A 326 31.18 -3.15 8.29
CA TYR A 326 29.75 -3.07 8.48
C TYR A 326 29.33 -3.93 9.67
N PHE A 327 28.74 -3.31 10.67
CA PHE A 327 28.23 -3.98 11.86
C PHE A 327 26.81 -3.50 12.19
N ASN A 328 25.91 -4.46 12.43
CA ASN A 328 24.58 -4.24 12.98
C ASN A 328 24.41 -5.11 14.22
N THR A 329 24.11 -4.51 15.37
CA THR A 329 24.10 -5.20 16.66
C THR A 329 23.19 -6.43 16.69
N PHE A 330 22.02 -6.33 16.06
CA PHE A 330 21.01 -7.38 16.07
C PHE A 330 20.86 -8.09 14.71
N GLY A 331 21.47 -7.58 13.64
CA GLY A 331 21.41 -8.19 12.32
C GLY A 331 22.07 -9.56 12.30
N GLY A 332 21.34 -10.60 11.87
CA GLY A 332 21.85 -11.96 11.78
C GLY A 332 22.08 -12.67 13.12
N ASN A 333 21.44 -12.23 14.19
CA ASN A 333 21.53 -12.91 15.49
C ASN A 333 20.93 -14.33 15.41
N PRO A 334 21.38 -15.26 16.27
CA PRO A 334 20.96 -16.67 16.22
C PRO A 334 19.44 -16.89 16.29
N VAL A 335 18.71 -16.10 17.07
CA VAL A 335 17.25 -16.22 17.24
C VAL A 335 16.54 -15.80 15.95
N SER A 336 16.90 -14.64 15.39
CA SER A 336 16.34 -14.17 14.12
C SER A 336 16.58 -15.18 12.99
N CYS A 337 17.78 -15.75 12.90
CA CYS A 337 18.11 -16.75 11.89
C CYS A 337 17.33 -18.07 12.09
N ALA A 338 17.14 -18.53 13.34
CA ALA A 338 16.31 -19.69 13.63
C ALA A 338 14.84 -19.46 13.23
N ILE A 339 14.31 -18.27 13.49
CA ILE A 339 12.97 -17.85 13.06
C ILE A 339 12.89 -17.83 11.52
N GLY A 340 13.85 -17.19 10.84
CA GLY A 340 13.88 -17.13 9.37
C GLY A 340 13.94 -18.50 8.72
N LEU A 341 14.72 -19.44 9.25
CA LEU A 341 14.75 -20.84 8.81
C LEU A 341 13.37 -21.48 8.95
N ALA A 342 12.73 -21.33 10.12
CA ALA A 342 11.39 -21.88 10.36
C ALA A 342 10.33 -21.27 9.41
N VAL A 343 10.44 -19.98 9.07
CA VAL A 343 9.54 -19.36 8.10
C VAL A 343 9.68 -20.00 6.72
N LEU A 344 10.92 -20.22 6.23
CA LEU A 344 11.15 -20.91 4.95
C LEU A 344 10.59 -22.35 4.99
N ASP A 345 10.84 -23.08 6.08
CA ASP A 345 10.34 -24.44 6.26
C ASP A 345 8.80 -24.50 6.23
N VAL A 346 8.12 -23.55 6.85
CA VAL A 346 6.64 -23.48 6.86
C VAL A 346 6.10 -23.15 5.47
N ILE A 347 6.71 -22.20 4.75
CA ILE A 347 6.27 -21.84 3.39
C ILE A 347 6.31 -23.09 2.50
N GLU A 348 7.39 -23.86 2.57
CA GLU A 348 7.58 -25.08 1.78
C GLU A 348 6.65 -26.21 2.25
N LYS A 349 6.67 -26.56 3.54
CA LYS A 349 5.92 -27.67 4.14
C LYS A 349 4.41 -27.53 3.98
N GLU A 350 3.88 -26.31 4.09
CA GLU A 350 2.45 -26.05 4.01
C GLU A 350 2.00 -25.63 2.60
N GLY A 351 2.90 -25.58 1.62
CA GLY A 351 2.59 -25.23 0.24
C GLY A 351 1.98 -23.81 0.10
N LEU A 352 2.49 -22.85 0.89
CA LEU A 352 1.86 -21.52 0.99
C LEU A 352 1.98 -20.71 -0.31
N GLN A 353 2.99 -20.98 -1.12
CA GLN A 353 3.14 -20.34 -2.43
C GLN A 353 2.05 -20.80 -3.41
N GLU A 354 1.77 -22.11 -3.46
CA GLU A 354 0.69 -22.70 -4.24
C GLU A 354 -0.69 -22.23 -3.73
N ASN A 355 -0.83 -22.12 -2.40
CA ASN A 355 -2.04 -21.55 -1.80
C ASN A 355 -2.27 -20.10 -2.27
N ALA A 356 -1.21 -19.29 -2.36
CA ALA A 356 -1.32 -17.92 -2.87
C ALA A 356 -1.79 -17.88 -4.33
N ILE A 357 -1.35 -18.81 -5.19
CA ILE A 357 -1.87 -18.92 -6.55
C ILE A 357 -3.37 -19.25 -6.53
N LYS A 358 -3.72 -20.32 -5.84
CA LYS A 358 -5.08 -20.86 -5.82
C LYS A 358 -6.09 -19.85 -5.24
N VAL A 359 -5.80 -19.34 -4.04
CA VAL A 359 -6.69 -18.43 -3.33
C VAL A 359 -6.67 -17.04 -3.94
N GLY A 360 -5.51 -16.57 -4.40
CA GLY A 360 -5.38 -15.29 -5.09
C GLY A 360 -6.18 -15.24 -6.40
N ASN A 361 -6.06 -16.27 -7.25
CA ASN A 361 -6.84 -16.37 -8.48
C ASN A 361 -8.35 -16.43 -8.19
N TYR A 362 -8.76 -17.15 -7.14
CA TYR A 362 -10.15 -17.22 -6.72
C TYR A 362 -10.66 -15.86 -6.23
N LEU A 363 -9.89 -15.15 -5.42
CA LEU A 363 -10.22 -13.81 -4.92
C LEU A 363 -10.37 -12.82 -6.07
N VAL A 364 -9.41 -12.78 -7.02
CA VAL A 364 -9.46 -11.92 -8.19
C VAL A 364 -10.67 -12.25 -9.08
N LYS A 365 -10.99 -13.53 -9.26
CA LYS A 365 -12.19 -13.96 -9.98
C LYS A 365 -13.46 -13.41 -9.34
N LEU A 366 -13.67 -13.64 -8.04
CA LEU A 366 -14.84 -13.15 -7.31
C LEU A 366 -14.95 -11.62 -7.39
N LEU A 367 -13.85 -10.89 -7.23
CA LEU A 367 -13.83 -9.42 -7.30
C LEU A 367 -14.16 -8.91 -8.71
N ASN A 368 -13.74 -9.61 -9.77
CA ASN A 368 -14.13 -9.28 -11.14
C ASN A 368 -15.61 -9.59 -11.42
N GLU A 369 -16.18 -10.61 -10.80
CA GLU A 369 -17.63 -10.84 -10.82
C GLU A 369 -18.36 -9.65 -10.17
N GLN A 370 -17.89 -9.17 -9.03
CA GLN A 370 -18.42 -7.94 -8.38
C GLN A 370 -18.24 -6.70 -9.26
N LYS A 371 -17.14 -6.57 -10.00
CA LYS A 371 -16.93 -5.48 -10.96
C LYS A 371 -18.02 -5.43 -12.03
N THR A 372 -18.60 -6.55 -12.44
CA THR A 372 -19.74 -6.57 -13.38
C THR A 372 -21.03 -6.04 -12.75
N LYS A 373 -21.21 -6.24 -11.45
CA LYS A 373 -22.38 -5.87 -10.66
C LYS A 373 -22.33 -4.41 -10.19
N HIS A 374 -21.17 -3.95 -9.67
CA HIS A 374 -21.01 -2.66 -9.03
C HIS A 374 -20.27 -1.65 -9.91
N LEU A 375 -20.89 -0.52 -10.19
CA LEU A 375 -20.27 0.58 -10.95
C LEU A 375 -19.12 1.26 -10.19
N LEU A 376 -19.14 1.18 -8.87
CA LEU A 376 -18.08 1.69 -7.99
C LEU A 376 -16.73 0.96 -8.17
N ILE A 377 -16.71 -0.29 -8.66
CA ILE A 377 -15.45 -1.00 -8.92
C ILE A 377 -14.93 -0.61 -10.30
N GLY A 378 -13.86 0.16 -10.35
CA GLY A 378 -13.20 0.58 -11.58
C GLY A 378 -12.21 -0.44 -12.12
N ASP A 379 -11.38 -1.00 -11.23
CA ASP A 379 -10.34 -1.97 -11.59
C ASP A 379 -10.11 -3.00 -10.49
N VAL A 380 -9.70 -4.21 -10.89
CA VAL A 380 -9.26 -5.30 -10.00
C VAL A 380 -7.94 -5.82 -10.54
N ARG A 381 -6.89 -5.71 -9.75
CA ARG A 381 -5.54 -6.13 -10.13
C ARG A 381 -4.83 -6.83 -8.99
N GLY A 382 -3.86 -7.70 -9.30
CA GLY A 382 -3.08 -8.40 -8.29
C GLY A 382 -2.35 -9.61 -8.84
N ALA A 383 -1.44 -10.15 -8.01
CA ALA A 383 -0.78 -11.43 -8.22
C ALA A 383 -0.72 -12.18 -6.89
N GLY A 384 -1.12 -13.46 -6.89
CA GLY A 384 -1.23 -14.24 -5.67
C GLY A 384 -2.10 -13.54 -4.60
N LEU A 385 -1.61 -13.48 -3.37
CA LEU A 385 -2.28 -12.81 -2.24
C LEU A 385 -1.82 -11.35 -2.06
N PHE A 386 -1.66 -10.64 -3.16
CA PHE A 386 -1.41 -9.21 -3.20
C PHE A 386 -2.35 -8.56 -4.22
N VAL A 387 -3.53 -8.11 -3.77
CA VAL A 387 -4.63 -7.69 -4.64
C VAL A 387 -5.12 -6.29 -4.27
N GLY A 388 -5.49 -5.52 -5.27
CA GLY A 388 -6.08 -4.18 -5.14
C GLY A 388 -7.40 -4.06 -5.90
N VAL A 389 -8.37 -3.39 -5.29
CA VAL A 389 -9.66 -3.02 -5.91
C VAL A 389 -9.78 -1.51 -5.92
N ASP A 390 -9.72 -0.93 -7.10
CA ASP A 390 -9.77 0.52 -7.29
C ASP A 390 -11.23 0.98 -7.36
N LEU A 391 -11.69 1.71 -6.33
CA LEU A 391 -13.04 2.24 -6.29
C LEU A 391 -13.11 3.61 -6.97
N VAL A 392 -14.10 3.77 -7.86
CA VAL A 392 -14.32 4.98 -8.66
C VAL A 392 -15.78 5.42 -8.62
N LYS A 393 -16.01 6.72 -8.73
CA LYS A 393 -17.36 7.31 -8.91
C LYS A 393 -17.82 7.25 -10.37
N ASP A 394 -16.87 7.18 -11.29
CA ASP A 394 -17.09 7.17 -12.74
C ASP A 394 -15.96 6.39 -13.40
N ARG A 395 -16.31 5.28 -14.07
CA ARG A 395 -15.33 4.40 -14.73
C ARG A 395 -14.63 5.06 -15.93
N LYS A 396 -15.29 5.97 -16.65
CA LYS A 396 -14.71 6.64 -17.80
C LYS A 396 -13.66 7.66 -17.38
N ARG A 397 -13.98 8.49 -16.37
CA ARG A 397 -13.07 9.49 -15.82
C ARG A 397 -12.14 8.93 -14.74
N ARG A 398 -12.45 7.75 -14.21
CA ARG A 398 -11.74 7.08 -13.11
C ARG A 398 -11.64 7.97 -11.86
N THR A 399 -12.69 8.78 -11.61
CA THR A 399 -12.75 9.66 -10.45
C THR A 399 -12.68 8.85 -9.16
N PRO A 400 -11.71 9.10 -8.25
CA PRO A 400 -11.55 8.29 -7.04
C PRO A 400 -12.78 8.33 -6.12
N ALA A 401 -13.21 7.17 -5.62
CA ALA A 401 -14.28 7.02 -4.64
C ALA A 401 -13.69 6.90 -3.21
N THR A 402 -12.96 7.93 -2.77
CA THR A 402 -12.23 7.92 -1.50
C THR A 402 -13.15 7.79 -0.27
N ALA A 403 -14.26 8.53 -0.26
CA ALA A 403 -15.19 8.49 0.87
C ALA A 403 -15.87 7.12 0.98
N GLU A 404 -16.25 6.55 -0.16
CA GLU A 404 -16.86 5.23 -0.29
C GLU A 404 -15.87 4.14 0.17
N ALA A 405 -14.60 4.21 -0.25
CA ALA A 405 -13.56 3.27 0.20
C ALA A 405 -13.33 3.34 1.72
N GLN A 406 -13.29 4.54 2.29
CA GLN A 406 -13.17 4.72 3.74
C GLN A 406 -14.41 4.17 4.47
N HIS A 407 -15.61 4.40 3.94
CA HIS A 407 -16.84 3.83 4.50
C HIS A 407 -16.80 2.30 4.50
N VAL A 408 -16.43 1.69 3.38
CA VAL A 408 -16.31 0.22 3.24
C VAL A 408 -15.36 -0.37 4.28
N ILE A 409 -14.14 0.17 4.47
CA ILE A 409 -13.19 -0.40 5.43
C ILE A 409 -13.66 -0.27 6.89
N TYR A 410 -14.38 0.81 7.25
CA TYR A 410 -14.94 0.93 8.59
C TYR A 410 -16.13 -0.02 8.81
N LYS A 411 -16.98 -0.21 7.79
CA LYS A 411 -18.11 -1.15 7.86
C LYS A 411 -17.66 -2.61 7.83
N LEU A 412 -16.59 -2.94 7.08
CA LEU A 412 -15.96 -4.27 7.15
C LEU A 412 -15.44 -4.58 8.55
N LYS A 413 -14.84 -3.58 9.23
CA LYS A 413 -14.44 -3.74 10.63
C LYS A 413 -15.62 -4.10 11.54
N GLU A 414 -16.81 -3.47 11.37
CA GLU A 414 -18.03 -3.81 12.10
C GLU A 414 -18.53 -5.24 11.79
N LYS A 415 -18.18 -5.77 10.61
CA LYS A 415 -18.41 -7.17 10.20
C LYS A 415 -17.24 -8.10 10.58
N HIS A 416 -16.34 -7.65 11.45
CA HIS A 416 -15.16 -8.39 11.91
C HIS A 416 -14.20 -8.80 10.76
N ILE A 417 -14.01 -7.89 9.80
CA ILE A 417 -13.06 -8.05 8.69
C ILE A 417 -12.14 -6.82 8.66
N LEU A 418 -10.84 -7.04 8.76
CA LEU A 418 -9.84 -5.98 8.73
C LEU A 418 -9.31 -5.82 7.32
N LEU A 419 -9.68 -4.73 6.67
CA LEU A 419 -9.18 -4.34 5.35
C LEU A 419 -8.68 -2.90 5.39
N SER A 420 -7.79 -2.53 4.46
CA SER A 420 -7.26 -1.18 4.33
C SER A 420 -7.54 -0.58 2.95
N ALA A 421 -7.55 0.74 2.88
CA ALA A 421 -7.56 1.48 1.63
C ALA A 421 -6.29 2.32 1.50
N ASP A 422 -5.64 2.28 0.35
CA ASP A 422 -4.37 2.94 0.05
C ASP A 422 -4.38 3.53 -1.38
N GLY A 423 -3.21 3.82 -1.91
CA GLY A 423 -3.05 4.53 -3.18
C GLY A 423 -3.04 6.05 -3.01
N PRO A 424 -2.74 6.80 -4.07
CA PRO A 424 -2.62 8.27 -4.03
C PRO A 424 -3.87 8.97 -3.48
N TYR A 425 -5.03 8.39 -3.72
CA TYR A 425 -6.33 8.93 -3.31
C TYR A 425 -7.01 8.14 -2.19
N ARG A 426 -6.33 7.10 -1.63
CA ARG A 426 -6.87 6.23 -0.59
C ARG A 426 -8.22 5.58 -0.95
N ASN A 427 -8.41 5.26 -2.21
CA ASN A 427 -9.62 4.67 -2.78
C ASN A 427 -9.43 3.22 -3.26
N ILE A 428 -8.24 2.64 -3.04
CA ILE A 428 -7.91 1.28 -3.47
C ILE A 428 -7.97 0.36 -2.26
N LEU A 429 -8.96 -0.52 -2.22
CA LEU A 429 -9.05 -1.57 -1.21
C LEU A 429 -7.88 -2.54 -1.42
N LYS A 430 -7.10 -2.78 -0.36
CA LYS A 430 -5.82 -3.47 -0.45
C LYS A 430 -5.81 -4.75 0.37
N PHE A 431 -5.62 -5.89 -0.32
CA PHE A 431 -5.51 -7.23 0.24
C PHE A 431 -4.06 -7.68 0.27
N LYS A 432 -3.57 -8.04 1.42
CA LYS A 432 -2.29 -8.69 1.67
C LYS A 432 -2.34 -9.51 2.96
N PRO A 433 -3.26 -10.51 3.02
CA PRO A 433 -3.48 -11.32 4.21
C PRO A 433 -2.27 -12.21 4.53
N PRO A 434 -2.22 -12.88 5.69
CA PRO A 434 -1.35 -14.03 5.89
C PRO A 434 -1.53 -15.08 4.78
N MET A 435 -0.45 -15.80 4.41
CA MET A 435 -0.44 -16.74 3.29
C MET A 435 -1.30 -17.98 3.52
N CYS A 436 -1.70 -18.25 4.76
CA CYS A 436 -2.67 -19.29 5.14
C CYS A 436 -4.14 -18.89 4.90
N PHE A 437 -4.39 -17.75 4.25
CA PHE A 437 -5.73 -17.29 3.86
C PHE A 437 -6.43 -18.32 2.99
N THR A 438 -7.72 -18.59 3.24
CA THR A 438 -8.45 -19.66 2.56
C THR A 438 -9.43 -19.14 1.50
N MET A 439 -9.99 -20.04 0.69
CA MET A 439 -11.05 -19.69 -0.27
C MET A 439 -12.33 -19.25 0.44
N GLU A 440 -12.65 -19.81 1.60
CA GLU A 440 -13.77 -19.40 2.43
C GLU A 440 -13.57 -17.99 2.98
N ASN A 441 -12.35 -17.66 3.38
CA ASN A 441 -12.00 -16.30 3.79
C ASN A 441 -12.15 -15.30 2.62
N ALA A 442 -11.67 -15.65 1.43
CA ALA A 442 -11.82 -14.84 0.23
C ALA A 442 -13.30 -14.62 -0.11
N LYS A 443 -14.13 -15.68 -0.06
CA LYS A 443 -15.56 -15.56 -0.29
C LYS A 443 -16.23 -14.67 0.77
N ARG A 444 -15.95 -14.89 2.07
CA ARG A 444 -16.50 -14.09 3.17
C ARG A 444 -16.26 -12.59 2.99
N VAL A 445 -15.03 -12.20 2.64
CA VAL A 445 -14.70 -10.77 2.47
C VAL A 445 -15.33 -10.17 1.22
N VAL A 446 -15.42 -10.94 0.11
CA VAL A 446 -16.05 -10.46 -1.12
C VAL A 446 -17.56 -10.33 -0.95
N ASP A 447 -18.23 -11.28 -0.30
CA ASP A 447 -19.66 -11.19 0.01
C ASP A 447 -19.97 -9.94 0.87
N ALA A 448 -19.13 -9.67 1.87
CA ALA A 448 -19.29 -8.47 2.69
C ALA A 448 -19.05 -7.16 1.92
N ILE A 449 -18.13 -7.14 0.97
CA ILE A 449 -17.92 -5.99 0.07
C ILE A 449 -19.13 -5.81 -0.85
N ASP A 450 -19.68 -6.89 -1.41
CA ASP A 450 -20.88 -6.88 -2.25
C ASP A 450 -22.06 -6.22 -1.53
N GLU A 451 -22.35 -6.65 -0.30
CA GLU A 451 -23.40 -6.05 0.51
C GLU A 451 -23.19 -4.54 0.69
N LEU A 452 -21.99 -4.13 1.11
CA LEU A 452 -21.67 -2.73 1.39
C LEU A 452 -21.72 -1.85 0.14
N LEU A 453 -21.22 -2.34 -1.01
CA LEU A 453 -21.30 -1.59 -2.26
C LEU A 453 -22.75 -1.46 -2.73
N THR A 454 -23.57 -2.52 -2.56
CA THR A 454 -25.01 -2.49 -2.85
C THR A 454 -25.71 -1.42 -2.00
N GLU A 455 -25.43 -1.35 -0.70
CA GLU A 455 -25.98 -0.32 0.20
C GLU A 455 -25.60 1.10 -0.24
N ILE A 456 -24.34 1.33 -0.61
CA ILE A 456 -23.83 2.63 -1.06
C ILE A 456 -24.51 3.05 -2.37
N GLU A 457 -24.57 2.15 -3.36
CA GLU A 457 -25.14 2.44 -4.67
C GLU A 457 -26.66 2.69 -4.58
N ASN A 458 -27.39 1.95 -3.78
CA ASN A 458 -28.82 2.17 -3.51
C ASN A 458 -29.09 3.52 -2.83
N ALA A 459 -28.27 3.88 -1.84
CA ALA A 459 -28.39 5.18 -1.17
C ALA A 459 -28.13 6.35 -2.14
N ALA A 460 -27.14 6.22 -3.03
CA ALA A 460 -26.85 7.23 -4.06
C ALA A 460 -27.98 7.35 -5.09
N GLY A 461 -28.58 6.23 -5.52
CA GLY A 461 -29.73 6.20 -6.42
C GLY A 461 -30.96 6.89 -5.82
N ASN A 462 -31.26 6.64 -4.55
CA ASN A 462 -32.37 7.27 -3.84
C ASN A 462 -32.17 8.79 -3.69
N LEU A 463 -30.95 9.26 -3.41
CA LEU A 463 -30.63 10.68 -3.35
C LEU A 463 -30.80 11.37 -4.71
N ALA A 464 -30.35 10.75 -5.77
CA ALA A 464 -30.51 11.28 -7.14
C ALA A 464 -31.98 11.40 -7.53
N ASN A 465 -32.80 10.38 -7.23
CA ASN A 465 -34.25 10.39 -7.48
C ASN A 465 -34.95 11.49 -6.67
N THR A 466 -34.59 11.67 -5.39
CA THR A 466 -35.16 12.72 -4.54
C THR A 466 -34.81 14.13 -5.05
N GLN A 467 -33.60 14.34 -5.55
CA GLN A 467 -33.18 15.62 -6.17
C GLN A 467 -33.89 15.89 -7.49
N LEU A 468 -34.13 14.85 -8.31
CA LEU A 468 -34.91 14.95 -9.55
C LEU A 468 -36.38 15.31 -9.26
N CYS A 469 -37.00 14.69 -8.25
CA CYS A 469 -38.35 15.03 -7.82
C CYS A 469 -38.45 16.48 -7.36
N LYS A 470 -37.54 16.93 -6.50
CA LYS A 470 -37.51 18.34 -6.03
C LYS A 470 -37.30 19.34 -7.19
N LYS A 471 -36.45 19.02 -8.18
CA LYS A 471 -36.29 19.84 -9.38
C LYS A 471 -37.55 19.89 -10.23
N LYS A 472 -38.27 18.78 -10.38
CA LYS A 472 -39.57 18.75 -11.10
C LYS A 472 -40.62 19.57 -10.37
N GLU A 473 -40.74 19.47 -9.05
CA GLU A 473 -41.64 20.28 -8.23
C GLU A 473 -41.34 21.80 -8.35
N GLN A 474 -40.07 22.19 -8.33
CA GLN A 474 -39.66 23.58 -8.51
C GLN A 474 -39.95 24.10 -9.93
N LEU A 475 -39.87 23.26 -10.95
CA LEU A 475 -40.22 23.64 -12.34
C LEU A 475 -41.72 23.76 -12.51
N THR A 476 -42.53 22.89 -11.92
CA THR A 476 -44.02 22.99 -11.93
C THR A 476 -44.51 24.18 -11.15
N ASP A 477 -43.93 24.47 -9.98
CA ASP A 477 -44.25 25.68 -9.19
C ASP A 477 -43.87 26.98 -9.93
N GLY A 478 -42.74 26.97 -10.63
CA GLY A 478 -42.31 28.08 -11.48
C GLY A 478 -43.20 28.31 -12.70
N GLN A 479 -43.74 27.23 -13.31
CA GLN A 479 -44.73 27.32 -14.40
C GLN A 479 -46.08 27.82 -13.91
N ASN A 480 -46.56 27.32 -12.77
CA ASN A 480 -47.83 27.79 -12.16
C ASN A 480 -47.77 29.27 -11.73
N LYS A 481 -46.61 29.73 -11.23
CA LYS A 481 -46.39 31.16 -10.93
C LYS A 481 -46.32 32.04 -12.17
N ARG A 482 -45.83 31.53 -13.30
CA ARG A 482 -45.83 32.24 -14.61
C ARG A 482 -47.24 32.33 -15.18
N VAL A 483 -48.03 31.25 -15.14
CA VAL A 483 -49.43 31.25 -15.58
C VAL A 483 -50.27 32.19 -14.72
N HIS A 484 -50.10 32.23 -13.37
CA HIS A 484 -50.78 33.19 -12.50
C HIS A 484 -50.35 34.65 -12.75
N LYS A 485 -49.09 34.90 -13.13
CA LYS A 485 -48.63 36.27 -13.52
C LYS A 485 -49.17 36.70 -14.90
N GLN A 486 -49.34 35.80 -15.85
CA GLN A 486 -49.93 36.12 -17.14
C GLN A 486 -51.45 36.39 -16.98
N ASN A 487 -52.19 35.58 -16.21
CA ASN A 487 -53.60 35.80 -15.95
C ASN A 487 -53.91 37.07 -15.12
N ASN A 488 -52.95 37.52 -14.26
CA ASN A 488 -53.10 38.80 -13.55
C ASN A 488 -52.71 40.01 -14.41
N ASN A 489 -51.83 39.88 -15.41
CA ASN A 489 -51.55 40.97 -16.35
C ASN A 489 -52.67 41.16 -17.36
N GLU A 490 -53.37 40.10 -17.81
CA GLU A 490 -54.55 40.24 -18.69
C GLU A 490 -55.74 40.86 -17.98
N LYS A 491 -55.86 40.76 -16.64
CA LYS A 491 -56.89 41.45 -15.85
C LYS A 491 -56.54 42.92 -15.49
N SER A 492 -55.27 43.35 -15.59
CA SER A 492 -54.85 44.71 -15.31
C SER A 492 -54.79 45.63 -16.54
N GLU A 493 -54.92 45.11 -17.73
CA GLU A 493 -54.99 45.93 -18.98
C GLU A 493 -56.42 46.41 -19.34
N GLU A 494 -57.46 45.87 -18.67
CA GLU A 494 -58.83 46.35 -18.87
C GLU A 494 -59.29 47.52 -17.96
N GLU A 495 -58.46 47.95 -16.95
CA GLU A 495 -58.87 49.00 -15.99
C GLU A 495 -57.99 50.25 -15.95
N SER A 496 -57.03 50.50 -16.87
CA SER A 496 -56.27 51.77 -16.83
C SER A 496 -56.22 52.47 -18.18
N SER A 497 -57.36 52.98 -18.59
CA SER A 497 -57.48 54.14 -19.50
C SER A 497 -58.13 55.29 -18.75
N ARG A 498 -57.40 56.03 -17.93
CA ARG A 498 -57.66 57.45 -17.56
C ARG A 498 -56.57 57.97 -16.61
N GLU A 499 -55.98 59.12 -17.10
CA GLU A 499 -55.27 60.17 -16.34
C GLU A 499 -53.95 59.77 -15.63
N GLY A 500 -52.86 60.40 -15.76
CA GLY A 500 -52.46 61.72 -16.20
C GLY A 500 -51.20 62.12 -15.43
N HIS A 501 -50.22 62.61 -16.15
CA HIS A 501 -49.16 63.56 -15.80
C HIS A 501 -48.38 63.55 -14.48
N CYS A 502 -47.10 63.58 -14.65
CA CYS A 502 -46.04 64.44 -14.00
C CYS A 502 -45.11 63.86 -12.95
N HIS A 503 -43.89 64.04 -13.30
CA HIS A 503 -42.64 64.49 -12.67
C HIS A 503 -41.56 63.49 -12.26
N LEU A 504 -40.42 63.78 -12.89
CA LEU A 504 -39.02 63.41 -12.63
C LEU A 504 -38.62 63.49 -11.15
N THR A 505 -37.78 62.59 -10.70
CA THR A 505 -36.41 62.90 -10.23
C THR A 505 -35.58 61.64 -9.93
N ASN A 506 -34.29 61.77 -10.21
CA ASN A 506 -33.10 60.95 -10.08
C ASN A 506 -32.91 60.18 -8.74
N GLY A 507 -32.18 59.10 -8.86
CA GLY A 507 -31.47 58.52 -7.72
C GLY A 507 -30.95 57.07 -7.95
N VAL A 508 -29.75 56.90 -8.48
CA VAL A 508 -28.92 55.71 -8.34
C VAL A 508 -28.17 55.81 -7.00
N PRO A 509 -27.90 54.79 -6.21
CA PRO A 509 -26.79 53.88 -6.50
C PRO A 509 -26.92 52.41 -6.06
N SER A 510 -26.21 51.56 -6.78
CA SER A 510 -25.30 50.45 -6.43
C SER A 510 -25.50 49.71 -5.10
N ASP A 511 -25.62 48.39 -5.14
CA ASP A 511 -24.56 47.51 -4.70
C ASP A 511 -24.91 46.02 -4.94
N GLN A 512 -24.07 45.41 -5.75
CA GLN A 512 -23.99 43.95 -5.90
C GLN A 512 -23.24 43.37 -4.69
N LYS A 513 -23.77 42.34 -4.06
CA LYS A 513 -22.99 41.39 -3.23
C LYS A 513 -23.26 39.99 -3.70
N THR A 514 -22.33 39.48 -4.45
CA THR A 514 -22.10 38.06 -4.74
C THR A 514 -21.58 37.37 -3.49
N VAL A 515 -22.27 36.33 -3.03
CA VAL A 515 -21.79 35.43 -1.98
C VAL A 515 -21.26 34.16 -2.65
N THR A 516 -19.93 34.01 -2.64
CA THR A 516 -19.25 32.76 -2.96
C THR A 516 -18.95 32.00 -1.68
N CYS A 517 -19.55 30.82 -1.50
CA CYS A 517 -19.11 29.85 -0.50
C CYS A 517 -17.82 29.18 -0.97
N ARG A 518 -16.75 29.41 -0.24
CA ARG A 518 -15.54 28.59 -0.23
C ARG A 518 -15.33 28.08 1.19
N ASP A 519 -15.57 26.79 1.41
CA ASP A 519 -15.09 26.09 2.59
C ASP A 519 -13.69 25.55 2.31
N SER A 520 -12.70 26.23 2.83
CA SER A 520 -11.32 25.76 2.93
C SER A 520 -10.90 25.78 4.40
N TYR A 521 -10.72 24.58 4.96
CA TYR A 521 -10.10 24.44 6.28
C TYR A 521 -8.59 24.69 6.16
N VAL A 522 -8.16 25.86 6.61
CA VAL A 522 -6.75 26.21 6.84
C VAL A 522 -6.52 26.20 8.35
N VAL A 523 -5.60 25.36 8.79
CA VAL A 523 -5.10 25.38 10.18
C VAL A 523 -3.96 26.39 10.25
N PRO A 524 -3.96 27.36 11.18
CA PRO A 524 -2.90 28.38 11.25
C PRO A 524 -1.63 27.82 11.89
N ALA A 525 -0.49 28.01 11.24
CA ALA A 525 0.84 27.78 11.77
C ALA A 525 1.18 28.83 12.84
N LYS A 526 1.39 28.41 14.09
CA LYS A 526 2.02 29.25 15.11
C LYS A 526 3.53 29.33 14.87
N ARG A 527 4.01 30.53 14.56
CA ARG A 527 5.44 30.88 14.61
C ARG A 527 5.94 30.77 16.06
N ILE A 528 6.97 29.95 16.28
CA ILE A 528 7.80 30.02 17.47
C ILE A 528 9.02 30.88 17.10
N ARG A 529 9.22 31.97 17.85
CA ARG A 529 10.43 32.79 17.80
C ARG A 529 11.47 32.24 18.76
N THR A 530 12.70 32.24 18.31
CA THR A 530 14.03 32.02 18.90
C THR A 530 14.33 30.62 19.38
#